data_e2201a6e421a15aeeb308beaccb2348f
#
_entry.id   e2201a6e421a15aeeb308beaccb2348f
#
_cell.length_a   1.000
_cell.length_b   1.000
_cell.length_c   1.000
_cell.angle_alpha   90.00
_cell.angle_beta   90.00
_cell.angle_gamma   90.00
#
_symmetry.space_group_name_H-M   'P 1'
#
loop_
_entity.id
_entity.type
_entity.pdbx_description
1 polymer ?
#
loop_
_entity_poly.entity_id
_entity_poly.type
_entity_poly.pdbx_seq_one_letter_code
_entity_poly.pdbx_strand_id
1 'polypeptide(L)'
;MKDETELHHLDPDSLKVQHDMEILMESFRVITSTLELDDVLKKIMHYAITIFRSTDAGYIQLFDERSKKLIIKSYVGFNEQISSFRVSIGESIVGKVYRDGCVRLIGTTKEIYDSMEDLSEDNFNILHAAGASERTIKSLLSVPIMFGGKRIGVMTFHRFDREELPSERDLLLLQSFASHVAVAIHNAQLHEEVQKNLGEVTHLLTKLEETNELLLQRTEIHNHLTRLSIENRGLKSIIMEMNHLMEKTIIYADYLEGKCYPVNNLPFEKVIADLFVLFRTKTKPAYVSISDHDDISCYVHPIRSGSVFLGCLIIEGDGPLSMTDRLIIEQGAPTLTLEIMKIRSRTDILYRKTFEQYHEFLKIKNPLQAEMVAKDLGIDTQSFIQTVIIELSGNVDPHALENDTQSFLTRLNRILSVENSLLFSYNNKIIIFSTTNHEGEQSRFIKMITDSIERWNKRYTVVAQAGISTGLYYPGQAEDNHNKAEQALLHLKKQNKKGVFHFREMGIGRLFLHHQSNEIESFLAETFALLWTDQEKYKELLYTLISYVHNNGSAAVTAKGLHIHPNTLYHRIKKIEDILKVDFDNYEDYLKVQLA
;
A
#
# COMPACT_ATOMS: atom_id res chain seq x y z
N MET A 1 -76.16 75.28 21.02
CA MET A 1 -76.27 75.86 19.63
C MET A 1 -75.03 75.56 18.89
N LYS A 2 -75.25 74.79 17.79
CA LYS A 2 -74.33 74.61 16.59
C LYS A 2 -72.91 74.13 16.96
N ASP A 3 -72.52 72.89 16.61
CA ASP A 3 -72.27 72.45 15.26
C ASP A 3 -72.40 70.95 15.15
N GLU A 4 -73.39 70.54 14.45
CA GLU A 4 -73.56 69.22 13.84
C GLU A 4 -73.04 69.26 12.41
N THR A 5 -72.38 68.17 12.04
CA THR A 5 -72.32 67.66 10.64
C THR A 5 -71.43 68.42 9.67
N GLU A 6 -70.27 67.85 9.50
CA GLU A 6 -69.72 67.54 8.13
C GLU A 6 -69.30 66.06 8.06
N LEU A 7 -70.29 65.20 7.91
CA LEU A 7 -70.07 63.89 7.27
C LEU A 7 -69.78 64.14 5.78
N HIS A 8 -68.52 64.25 5.45
CA HIS A 8 -68.11 64.14 4.04
C HIS A 8 -68.70 62.88 3.47
N HIS A 9 -69.62 63.02 2.49
CA HIS A 9 -69.96 61.99 1.53
C HIS A 9 -68.65 61.64 0.79
N LEU A 10 -67.90 60.66 1.24
CA LEU A 10 -66.85 59.99 0.48
C LEU A 10 -67.57 59.38 -0.70
N ASP A 11 -67.18 59.79 -1.91
CA ASP A 11 -67.59 59.21 -3.20
C ASP A 11 -67.48 57.67 -3.11
N PRO A 12 -68.50 56.89 -3.53
CA PRO A 12 -68.47 55.42 -3.53
C PRO A 12 -67.21 54.84 -4.18
N ASP A 13 -66.61 55.54 -5.16
CA ASP A 13 -65.39 55.17 -5.82
C ASP A 13 -64.17 55.39 -4.91
N SER A 14 -64.14 56.39 -4.04
CA SER A 14 -63.03 56.61 -3.10
C SER A 14 -63.03 55.60 -1.96
N LEU A 15 -64.18 55.14 -1.48
CA LEU A 15 -64.28 54.07 -0.47
C LEU A 15 -63.83 52.72 -1.03
N LYS A 16 -64.10 52.45 -2.32
CA LYS A 16 -63.65 51.25 -2.99
C LYS A 16 -62.13 51.24 -3.21
N VAL A 17 -61.55 52.41 -3.53
CA VAL A 17 -60.11 52.58 -3.64
C VAL A 17 -59.41 52.31 -2.29
N GLN A 18 -59.94 52.86 -1.22
CA GLN A 18 -59.38 52.67 0.09
C GLN A 18 -59.44 51.22 0.55
N HIS A 19 -60.53 50.51 0.30
CA HIS A 19 -60.66 49.09 0.61
C HIS A 19 -59.70 48.21 -0.24
N ASP A 20 -59.58 48.44 -1.52
CA ASP A 20 -58.61 47.72 -2.39
C ASP A 20 -57.15 47.96 -1.93
N MET A 21 -56.83 49.19 -1.44
CA MET A 21 -55.53 49.53 -0.92
C MET A 21 -55.24 48.83 0.43
N GLU A 22 -56.23 48.69 1.30
CA GLU A 22 -56.10 47.96 2.58
C GLU A 22 -55.85 46.45 2.32
N ILE A 23 -56.60 45.84 1.39
CA ILE A 23 -56.36 44.45 0.99
C ILE A 23 -54.97 44.26 0.42
N LEU A 24 -54.51 45.17 -0.45
CA LEU A 24 -53.15 45.15 -0.99
C LEU A 24 -52.09 45.23 0.10
N MET A 25 -52.22 46.20 1.03
CA MET A 25 -51.25 46.39 2.14
C MET A 25 -51.19 45.14 3.04
N GLU A 26 -52.36 44.57 3.38
CA GLU A 26 -52.41 43.36 4.19
C GLU A 26 -51.80 42.15 3.46
N SER A 27 -52.10 42.01 2.13
CA SER A 27 -51.48 40.93 1.32
C SER A 27 -49.97 41.05 1.26
N PHE A 28 -49.41 42.26 1.12
CA PHE A 28 -47.96 42.47 1.13
C PHE A 28 -47.35 42.10 2.45
N ARG A 29 -47.99 42.47 3.60
CA ARG A 29 -47.51 42.12 4.93
C ARG A 29 -47.45 40.60 5.11
N VAL A 30 -48.48 39.86 4.71
CA VAL A 30 -48.54 38.41 4.84
C VAL A 30 -47.57 37.70 3.89
N ILE A 31 -47.45 38.19 2.67
CA ILE A 31 -46.55 37.61 1.67
C ILE A 31 -45.08 37.79 2.07
N THR A 32 -44.72 39.00 2.55
CA THR A 32 -43.33 39.29 2.95
C THR A 32 -42.92 38.67 4.28
N SER A 33 -43.87 38.30 5.15
CA SER A 33 -43.57 37.58 6.41
C SER A 33 -43.32 36.09 6.24
N THR A 34 -43.58 35.54 5.06
CA THR A 34 -43.39 34.11 4.74
C THR A 34 -42.04 33.94 4.06
N LEU A 35 -41.24 32.98 4.51
CA LEU A 35 -39.86 32.76 4.03
C LEU A 35 -39.72 31.51 3.14
N GLU A 36 -40.70 30.61 3.20
CA GLU A 36 -40.70 29.42 2.33
C GLU A 36 -41.27 29.76 0.97
N LEU A 37 -40.51 29.50 -0.10
CA LEU A 37 -40.83 29.90 -1.47
C LEU A 37 -42.17 29.34 -1.94
N ASP A 38 -42.48 28.08 -1.70
CA ASP A 38 -43.73 27.45 -2.13
C ASP A 38 -44.96 28.05 -1.43
N ASP A 39 -44.83 28.40 -0.15
CA ASP A 39 -45.90 29.05 0.63
C ASP A 39 -46.09 30.52 0.20
N VAL A 40 -44.99 31.22 -0.09
CA VAL A 40 -45.03 32.57 -0.69
C VAL A 40 -45.82 32.55 -1.99
N LEU A 41 -45.50 31.63 -2.88
CA LEU A 41 -46.12 31.53 -4.20
C LEU A 41 -47.62 31.18 -4.15
N LYS A 42 -48.00 30.26 -3.23
CA LYS A 42 -49.43 29.94 -2.99
C LYS A 42 -50.22 31.15 -2.47
N LYS A 43 -49.65 31.86 -1.48
CA LYS A 43 -50.27 33.06 -0.95
C LYS A 43 -50.40 34.16 -2.00
N ILE A 44 -49.37 34.38 -2.79
CA ILE A 44 -49.40 35.33 -3.92
C ILE A 44 -50.58 35.05 -4.85
N MET A 45 -50.74 33.81 -5.27
CA MET A 45 -51.83 33.45 -6.20
C MET A 45 -53.22 33.62 -5.55
N HIS A 46 -53.32 33.24 -4.29
CA HIS A 46 -54.58 33.41 -3.53
C HIS A 46 -54.99 34.90 -3.44
N TYR A 47 -54.05 35.76 -3.01
CA TYR A 47 -54.32 37.20 -2.92
C TYR A 47 -54.52 37.85 -4.29
N ALA A 48 -53.78 37.43 -5.31
CA ALA A 48 -53.96 37.97 -6.64
C ALA A 48 -55.37 37.77 -7.18
N ILE A 49 -55.98 36.58 -7.02
CA ILE A 49 -57.38 36.33 -7.46
C ILE A 49 -58.37 37.08 -6.59
N THR A 50 -58.08 37.27 -5.29
CA THR A 50 -58.96 38.03 -4.38
C THR A 50 -58.98 39.52 -4.74
N ILE A 51 -57.82 40.09 -5.08
CA ILE A 51 -57.68 41.50 -5.44
C ILE A 51 -58.25 41.78 -6.82
N PHE A 52 -57.93 40.90 -7.79
CA PHE A 52 -58.39 41.02 -9.18
C PHE A 52 -59.66 40.17 -9.41
N ARG A 53 -60.76 40.55 -8.73
CA ARG A 53 -62.06 39.83 -8.74
C ARG A 53 -62.64 39.46 -10.09
N SER A 54 -62.08 40.01 -11.16
CA SER A 54 -62.49 39.72 -12.54
C SER A 54 -61.68 38.63 -13.19
N THR A 55 -60.79 37.91 -12.47
CA THR A 55 -59.98 36.81 -12.99
C THR A 55 -60.48 35.46 -12.49
N ASP A 56 -60.59 34.47 -13.40
CA ASP A 56 -61.12 33.14 -13.08
C ASP A 56 -60.03 32.13 -12.80
N ALA A 57 -58.85 32.31 -13.39
CA ALA A 57 -57.69 31.44 -13.24
C ALA A 57 -56.37 32.20 -13.44
N GLY A 58 -55.30 31.66 -12.92
CA GLY A 58 -53.98 32.24 -13.14
C GLY A 58 -52.85 31.32 -12.65
N TYR A 59 -51.66 31.66 -13.06
CA TYR A 59 -50.45 30.97 -12.61
C TYR A 59 -49.24 31.89 -12.57
N ILE A 60 -48.25 31.49 -11.76
CA ILE A 60 -46.91 32.09 -11.69
C ILE A 60 -45.93 31.10 -12.32
N GLN A 61 -45.17 31.59 -13.29
CA GLN A 61 -44.03 30.89 -13.84
C GLN A 61 -42.74 31.59 -13.42
N LEU A 62 -41.78 30.82 -12.89
CA LEU A 62 -40.44 31.31 -12.60
C LEU A 62 -39.45 30.72 -13.61
N PHE A 63 -38.43 31.50 -13.94
CA PHE A 63 -37.38 31.07 -14.85
C PHE A 63 -36.44 30.08 -14.13
N ASP A 64 -36.29 28.91 -14.73
CA ASP A 64 -35.37 27.88 -14.23
C ASP A 64 -34.06 27.93 -15.04
N GLU A 65 -32.98 28.26 -14.35
CA GLU A 65 -31.65 28.37 -14.95
C GLU A 65 -31.12 27.04 -15.54
N ARG A 66 -31.56 25.90 -15.01
CA ARG A 66 -31.10 24.58 -15.44
C ARG A 66 -31.74 24.17 -16.78
N SER A 67 -33.05 24.26 -16.85
CA SER A 67 -33.79 23.93 -18.08
C SER A 67 -33.87 25.07 -19.08
N LYS A 68 -33.51 26.30 -18.68
CA LYS A 68 -33.67 27.54 -19.49
C LYS A 68 -35.10 27.80 -19.93
N LYS A 69 -36.08 27.34 -19.12
CA LYS A 69 -37.52 27.47 -19.41
C LYS A 69 -38.23 28.15 -18.22
N LEU A 70 -39.39 28.71 -18.53
CA LEU A 70 -40.37 29.19 -17.55
C LEU A 70 -41.18 28.00 -17.05
N ILE A 71 -41.16 27.75 -15.75
CA ILE A 71 -41.82 26.60 -15.09
C ILE A 71 -42.89 27.12 -14.15
N ILE A 72 -44.12 26.56 -14.25
CA ILE A 72 -45.18 26.86 -13.30
C ILE A 72 -44.80 26.42 -11.90
N LYS A 73 -44.84 27.37 -10.98
CA LYS A 73 -44.56 27.15 -9.57
C LYS A 73 -45.80 27.26 -8.67
N SER A 74 -46.80 28.00 -9.09
CA SER A 74 -48.09 28.11 -8.42
C SER A 74 -49.18 28.42 -9.41
N TYR A 75 -50.39 27.93 -9.15
CA TYR A 75 -51.56 28.12 -10.04
C TYR A 75 -52.86 28.07 -9.22
N VAL A 76 -53.90 28.68 -9.75
CA VAL A 76 -55.28 28.63 -9.23
C VAL A 76 -56.24 28.60 -10.43
N GLY A 77 -57.36 27.87 -10.32
CA GLY A 77 -58.40 27.76 -11.37
C GLY A 77 -58.05 26.77 -12.52
N PHE A 78 -56.92 26.06 -12.39
CA PHE A 78 -56.49 24.96 -13.30
C PHE A 78 -56.36 23.66 -12.50
N ASN A 79 -56.35 22.52 -13.17
CA ASN A 79 -56.03 21.23 -12.57
C ASN A 79 -54.50 21.00 -12.50
N GLU A 80 -54.06 19.91 -11.84
CA GLU A 80 -52.65 19.60 -11.62
C GLU A 80 -51.80 19.45 -12.89
N GLN A 81 -52.41 19.12 -14.02
CA GLN A 81 -51.68 18.92 -15.27
C GLN A 81 -51.00 20.20 -15.75
N ILE A 82 -51.48 21.39 -15.33
CA ILE A 82 -50.86 22.67 -15.66
C ILE A 82 -49.42 22.78 -15.10
N SER A 83 -49.08 22.05 -14.03
CA SER A 83 -47.74 22.06 -13.44
C SER A 83 -46.66 21.55 -14.39
N SER A 84 -47.02 20.79 -15.41
CA SER A 84 -46.11 20.29 -16.45
C SER A 84 -45.86 21.29 -17.58
N PHE A 85 -46.59 22.39 -17.62
CA PHE A 85 -46.48 23.42 -18.65
C PHE A 85 -45.16 24.20 -18.52
N ARG A 86 -44.31 24.13 -19.56
CA ARG A 86 -42.97 24.71 -19.55
C ARG A 86 -42.69 25.45 -20.84
N VAL A 87 -42.53 26.76 -20.75
CA VAL A 87 -42.40 27.65 -21.90
C VAL A 87 -40.99 28.14 -22.11
N SER A 88 -40.50 28.13 -23.34
CA SER A 88 -39.20 28.69 -23.69
C SER A 88 -39.24 30.23 -23.76
N ILE A 89 -38.12 30.90 -23.60
CA ILE A 89 -38.04 32.37 -23.76
C ILE A 89 -38.43 32.76 -25.16
N GLY A 90 -39.45 33.62 -25.27
CA GLY A 90 -39.99 34.09 -26.56
C GLY A 90 -41.11 33.23 -27.16
N GLU A 91 -41.37 32.04 -26.59
CA GLU A 91 -42.47 31.14 -27.00
C GLU A 91 -43.78 31.60 -26.32
N SER A 92 -44.88 31.59 -27.06
CA SER A 92 -46.18 31.96 -26.54
C SER A 92 -46.24 33.38 -25.95
N ILE A 93 -47.35 33.76 -25.36
CA ILE A 93 -47.54 35.06 -24.71
C ILE A 93 -46.56 35.22 -23.52
N VAL A 94 -46.46 34.21 -22.70
CA VAL A 94 -45.66 34.24 -21.44
C VAL A 94 -44.17 34.38 -21.74
N GLY A 95 -43.64 33.58 -22.68
CA GLY A 95 -42.24 33.66 -23.08
C GLY A 95 -41.87 35.00 -23.73
N LYS A 96 -42.83 35.59 -24.48
CA LYS A 96 -42.67 36.95 -25.06
C LYS A 96 -42.67 38.03 -23.97
N VAL A 97 -43.57 37.93 -22.97
CA VAL A 97 -43.59 38.84 -21.80
C VAL A 97 -42.30 38.75 -21.01
N TYR A 98 -41.80 37.56 -20.78
CA TYR A 98 -40.51 37.38 -20.11
C TYR A 98 -39.36 37.95 -20.92
N ARG A 99 -39.33 37.71 -22.24
CA ARG A 99 -38.27 38.23 -23.11
C ARG A 99 -38.26 39.74 -23.18
N ASP A 100 -39.47 40.36 -23.38
CA ASP A 100 -39.61 41.79 -23.64
C ASP A 100 -39.66 42.62 -22.34
N GLY A 101 -40.05 42.01 -21.21
CA GLY A 101 -40.24 42.69 -19.91
C GLY A 101 -41.45 43.62 -19.92
N CYS A 102 -42.36 43.48 -20.86
CA CYS A 102 -43.53 44.33 -21.06
C CYS A 102 -44.81 43.55 -20.73
N VAL A 103 -45.76 44.23 -20.11
CA VAL A 103 -47.10 43.69 -19.86
C VAL A 103 -47.83 43.45 -21.18
N ARG A 104 -48.54 42.33 -21.30
CA ARG A 104 -49.44 42.05 -22.42
C ARG A 104 -50.84 41.82 -21.96
N LEU A 105 -51.75 42.59 -22.52
CA LEU A 105 -53.17 42.48 -22.32
C LEU A 105 -53.80 42.11 -23.67
N ILE A 106 -54.53 40.99 -23.70
CA ILE A 106 -55.20 40.49 -24.90
C ILE A 106 -56.69 40.29 -24.57
N GLY A 107 -57.54 40.95 -25.33
CA GLY A 107 -58.98 41.08 -25.04
C GLY A 107 -59.92 40.20 -25.87
N THR A 108 -59.38 39.47 -26.82
CA THR A 108 -60.18 38.61 -27.68
C THR A 108 -59.63 37.21 -27.78
N THR A 109 -60.52 36.23 -27.88
CA THR A 109 -60.16 34.82 -28.05
C THR A 109 -59.26 34.60 -29.26
N LYS A 110 -59.58 35.29 -30.40
CA LYS A 110 -58.82 35.17 -31.62
C LYS A 110 -57.37 35.63 -31.47
N GLU A 111 -57.16 36.82 -30.92
CA GLU A 111 -55.80 37.33 -30.66
C GLU A 111 -54.98 36.47 -29.68
N ILE A 112 -55.64 35.81 -28.70
CA ILE A 112 -54.99 34.87 -27.80
C ILE A 112 -54.45 33.69 -28.59
N TYR A 113 -55.27 33.04 -29.41
CA TYR A 113 -54.83 31.90 -30.23
C TYR A 113 -53.76 32.29 -31.22
N ASP A 114 -53.92 33.41 -31.93
CA ASP A 114 -52.93 33.93 -32.90
C ASP A 114 -51.57 34.21 -32.19
N SER A 115 -51.60 34.69 -30.92
CA SER A 115 -50.38 34.95 -30.12
C SER A 115 -49.70 33.71 -29.56
N MET A 116 -50.40 32.57 -29.58
CA MET A 116 -49.93 31.26 -29.08
C MET A 116 -49.60 30.29 -30.22
N GLU A 117 -49.59 30.75 -31.47
CA GLU A 117 -49.34 29.91 -32.67
C GLU A 117 -47.98 29.23 -32.64
N ASP A 118 -47.01 29.81 -31.93
CA ASP A 118 -45.67 29.31 -31.72
C ASP A 118 -45.53 28.36 -30.48
N LEU A 119 -46.64 28.00 -29.84
CA LEU A 119 -46.63 27.07 -28.70
C LEU A 119 -46.39 25.64 -29.20
N SER A 120 -45.51 24.90 -28.53
CA SER A 120 -45.24 23.48 -28.83
C SER A 120 -46.52 22.64 -28.66
N GLU A 121 -46.65 21.58 -29.48
CA GLU A 121 -47.80 20.65 -29.45
C GLU A 121 -47.98 20.04 -28.05
N ASP A 122 -46.89 19.66 -27.38
CA ASP A 122 -46.94 19.15 -26.00
C ASP A 122 -47.52 20.18 -25.02
N ASN A 123 -47.06 21.42 -25.07
CA ASN A 123 -47.56 22.49 -24.23
C ASN A 123 -49.02 22.85 -24.55
N PHE A 124 -49.41 22.79 -25.81
CA PHE A 124 -50.81 22.99 -26.20
C PHE A 124 -51.71 21.90 -25.61
N ASN A 125 -51.32 20.65 -25.69
CA ASN A 125 -52.04 19.52 -25.10
C ASN A 125 -52.12 19.62 -23.58
N ILE A 126 -51.04 20.04 -22.89
CA ILE A 126 -51.04 20.26 -21.43
C ILE A 126 -52.03 21.37 -21.04
N LEU A 127 -52.00 22.49 -21.75
CA LEU A 127 -52.89 23.62 -21.45
C LEU A 127 -54.35 23.23 -21.67
N HIS A 128 -54.62 22.47 -22.75
CA HIS A 128 -55.94 21.96 -23.09
C HIS A 128 -56.44 20.96 -22.02
N ALA A 129 -55.60 20.01 -21.61
CA ALA A 129 -55.95 19.03 -20.61
C ALA A 129 -56.06 19.65 -19.18
N ALA A 130 -55.41 20.79 -18.94
CA ALA A 130 -55.46 21.50 -17.66
C ALA A 130 -56.78 22.25 -17.41
N GLY A 131 -57.75 22.12 -18.29
CA GLY A 131 -59.10 22.71 -18.14
C GLY A 131 -59.33 23.94 -19.00
N ALA A 132 -58.41 24.31 -19.89
CA ALA A 132 -58.61 25.38 -20.87
C ALA A 132 -59.53 24.96 -22.04
N SER A 133 -59.81 23.65 -22.17
CA SER A 133 -60.68 23.12 -23.23
C SER A 133 -62.18 23.23 -22.93
N GLU A 134 -62.53 23.19 -21.65
CA GLU A 134 -63.93 23.26 -21.23
C GLU A 134 -64.42 24.71 -21.14
N ARG A 135 -63.51 25.66 -21.12
CA ARG A 135 -63.79 27.10 -20.97
C ARG A 135 -62.97 27.89 -21.99
N THR A 136 -63.64 28.61 -22.92
CA THR A 136 -62.96 29.47 -23.88
C THR A 136 -62.32 30.67 -23.18
N ILE A 137 -60.99 30.84 -23.31
CA ILE A 137 -60.33 32.02 -22.77
C ILE A 137 -60.76 33.26 -23.53
N LYS A 138 -61.42 34.17 -22.84
CA LYS A 138 -61.98 35.41 -23.39
C LYS A 138 -61.03 36.58 -23.36
N SER A 139 -60.28 36.70 -22.27
CA SER A 139 -59.17 37.66 -22.16
C SER A 139 -58.04 37.13 -21.29
N LEU A 140 -56.85 37.63 -21.54
CA LEU A 140 -55.63 37.23 -20.86
C LEU A 140 -54.77 38.46 -20.50
N LEU A 141 -54.26 38.45 -19.30
CA LEU A 141 -53.32 39.48 -18.79
C LEU A 141 -52.06 38.79 -18.30
N SER A 142 -50.90 39.17 -18.85
CA SER A 142 -49.61 38.59 -18.45
C SER A 142 -48.64 39.72 -18.06
N VAL A 143 -48.06 39.62 -16.87
CA VAL A 143 -47.20 40.63 -16.24
C VAL A 143 -45.85 40.06 -15.87
N PRO A 144 -44.72 40.69 -16.26
CA PRO A 144 -43.40 40.25 -15.86
C PRO A 144 -43.17 40.50 -14.37
N ILE A 145 -42.51 39.54 -13.69
CA ILE A 145 -42.00 39.66 -12.35
C ILE A 145 -40.55 40.07 -12.43
N MET A 146 -40.23 41.28 -11.98
CA MET A 146 -38.88 41.89 -12.14
C MET A 146 -38.31 42.34 -10.80
N PHE A 147 -37.06 41.98 -10.52
CA PHE A 147 -36.32 42.43 -9.35
C PHE A 147 -34.96 42.98 -9.74
N GLY A 148 -34.63 44.21 -9.36
CA GLY A 148 -33.33 44.83 -9.64
C GLY A 148 -32.95 44.84 -11.12
N GLY A 149 -33.93 44.99 -12.04
CA GLY A 149 -33.73 44.94 -13.48
C GLY A 149 -33.63 43.53 -14.07
N LYS A 150 -33.58 42.48 -13.25
CA LYS A 150 -33.62 41.08 -13.69
C LYS A 150 -35.04 40.54 -13.75
N ARG A 151 -35.33 39.76 -14.78
CA ARG A 151 -36.61 39.07 -14.92
C ARG A 151 -36.55 37.75 -14.15
N ILE A 152 -37.44 37.62 -13.17
CA ILE A 152 -37.53 36.41 -12.32
C ILE A 152 -38.54 35.44 -12.88
N GLY A 153 -39.65 35.95 -13.42
CA GLY A 153 -40.75 35.14 -13.90
C GLY A 153 -41.85 35.96 -14.56
N VAL A 154 -43.01 35.36 -14.69
CA VAL A 154 -44.24 35.95 -15.26
C VAL A 154 -45.43 35.50 -14.48
N MET A 155 -46.37 36.39 -14.22
CA MET A 155 -47.71 36.10 -13.70
C MET A 155 -48.71 36.24 -14.86
N THR A 156 -49.57 35.26 -15.00
CA THR A 156 -50.57 35.24 -16.08
C THR A 156 -51.96 34.96 -15.46
N PHE A 157 -52.94 35.75 -15.87
CA PHE A 157 -54.31 35.66 -15.41
C PHE A 157 -55.24 35.47 -16.61
N HIS A 158 -56.26 34.64 -16.46
CA HIS A 158 -57.19 34.24 -17.48
C HIS A 158 -58.63 34.59 -17.05
N ARG A 159 -59.46 35.03 -18.02
CA ARG A 159 -60.90 35.18 -17.88
C ARG A 159 -61.59 34.28 -18.88
N PHE A 160 -62.62 33.57 -18.44
CA PHE A 160 -63.35 32.62 -19.27
C PHE A 160 -64.77 33.14 -19.62
N ASP A 161 -65.38 33.97 -18.78
CA ASP A 161 -66.81 34.31 -18.89
C ASP A 161 -67.10 35.70 -19.50
N ARG A 162 -66.11 36.60 -19.61
CA ARG A 162 -66.29 37.99 -20.06
C ARG A 162 -65.18 38.47 -20.98
N GLU A 163 -65.57 39.22 -22.04
CA GLU A 163 -64.62 39.87 -22.96
C GLU A 163 -64.27 41.33 -22.50
N GLU A 164 -64.49 41.67 -21.24
CA GLU A 164 -64.14 42.98 -20.74
C GLU A 164 -62.64 43.07 -20.48
N LEU A 165 -62.01 44.11 -21.03
CA LEU A 165 -60.62 44.43 -20.74
C LEU A 165 -60.48 44.99 -19.31
N PRO A 166 -59.43 44.64 -18.56
CA PRO A 166 -59.10 45.31 -17.30
C PRO A 166 -58.90 46.81 -17.53
N SER A 167 -59.33 47.60 -16.56
CA SER A 167 -59.14 49.06 -16.61
C SER A 167 -57.66 49.44 -16.50
N GLU A 168 -57.27 50.65 -16.92
CA GLU A 168 -55.90 51.17 -16.72
C GLU A 168 -55.50 51.16 -15.25
N ARG A 169 -56.45 51.34 -14.36
CA ARG A 169 -56.26 51.25 -12.93
C ARG A 169 -55.91 49.84 -12.47
N ASP A 170 -56.61 48.82 -12.95
CA ASP A 170 -56.31 47.39 -12.67
C ASP A 170 -54.89 47.03 -13.12
N LEU A 171 -54.49 47.58 -14.26
CA LEU A 171 -53.15 47.35 -14.82
C LEU A 171 -52.03 47.92 -13.92
N LEU A 172 -52.23 49.17 -13.45
CA LEU A 172 -51.30 49.83 -12.52
C LEU A 172 -51.19 49.10 -11.17
N LEU A 173 -52.34 48.67 -10.64
CA LEU A 173 -52.39 47.88 -9.40
C LEU A 173 -51.67 46.54 -9.57
N LEU A 174 -51.84 45.85 -10.68
CA LEU A 174 -51.19 44.58 -10.95
C LEU A 174 -49.67 44.73 -11.13
N GLN A 175 -49.22 45.79 -11.77
CA GLN A 175 -47.77 46.09 -11.92
C GLN A 175 -47.14 46.39 -10.58
N SER A 176 -47.83 47.18 -9.70
CA SER A 176 -47.37 47.42 -8.34
C SER A 176 -47.33 46.11 -7.52
N PHE A 177 -48.38 45.29 -7.61
CA PHE A 177 -48.40 43.97 -6.98
C PHE A 177 -47.29 43.07 -7.45
N ALA A 178 -47.01 42.99 -8.77
CA ALA A 178 -45.94 42.19 -9.35
C ALA A 178 -44.53 42.64 -8.84
N SER A 179 -44.37 43.94 -8.59
CA SER A 179 -43.10 44.46 -8.02
C SER A 179 -42.87 43.98 -6.60
N HIS A 180 -43.92 44.00 -5.74
CA HIS A 180 -43.84 43.48 -4.36
C HIS A 180 -43.68 41.96 -4.32
N VAL A 181 -44.37 41.25 -5.23
CA VAL A 181 -44.22 39.81 -5.42
C VAL A 181 -42.75 39.45 -5.79
N ALA A 182 -42.13 40.24 -6.66
CA ALA A 182 -40.73 40.04 -7.01
C ALA A 182 -39.80 40.12 -5.80
N VAL A 183 -40.03 41.08 -4.91
CA VAL A 183 -39.25 41.21 -3.65
C VAL A 183 -39.46 39.98 -2.73
N ALA A 184 -40.71 39.56 -2.56
CA ALA A 184 -41.02 38.42 -1.70
C ALA A 184 -40.42 37.10 -2.23
N ILE A 185 -40.52 36.86 -3.55
CA ILE A 185 -39.91 35.68 -4.21
C ILE A 185 -38.38 35.72 -4.03
N HIS A 186 -37.76 36.87 -4.25
CA HIS A 186 -36.31 37.00 -4.11
C HIS A 186 -35.85 36.73 -2.69
N ASN A 187 -36.56 37.29 -1.69
CA ASN A 187 -36.26 37.07 -0.26
C ASN A 187 -36.40 35.58 0.10
N ALA A 188 -37.45 34.90 -0.37
CA ALA A 188 -37.64 33.48 -0.11
C ALA A 188 -36.54 32.61 -0.76
N GLN A 189 -36.15 32.90 -2.01
CA GLN A 189 -35.03 32.23 -2.68
C GLN A 189 -33.70 32.44 -1.95
N LEU A 190 -33.43 33.67 -1.51
CA LEU A 190 -32.24 33.97 -0.74
C LEU A 190 -32.22 33.23 0.59
N HIS A 191 -33.36 33.16 1.27
CA HIS A 191 -33.49 32.40 2.52
C HIS A 191 -33.21 30.91 2.32
N GLU A 192 -33.77 30.30 1.28
CA GLU A 192 -33.54 28.91 0.94
C GLU A 192 -32.03 28.63 0.66
N GLU A 193 -31.36 29.51 -0.11
CA GLU A 193 -29.95 29.43 -0.38
C GLU A 193 -29.11 29.53 0.90
N VAL A 194 -29.43 30.50 1.79
CA VAL A 194 -28.72 30.67 3.06
C VAL A 194 -28.88 29.43 3.96
N GLN A 195 -30.07 28.86 4.06
CA GLN A 195 -30.32 27.66 4.86
C GLN A 195 -29.56 26.46 4.32
N LYS A 196 -29.51 26.28 3.01
CA LYS A 196 -28.74 25.24 2.36
C LYS A 196 -27.23 25.38 2.64
N ASN A 197 -26.70 26.59 2.46
CA ASN A 197 -25.28 26.86 2.71
C ASN A 197 -24.94 26.67 4.20
N LEU A 198 -25.81 27.08 5.13
CA LEU A 198 -25.65 26.87 6.56
C LEU A 198 -25.56 25.37 6.89
N GLY A 199 -26.44 24.55 6.32
CA GLY A 199 -26.43 23.11 6.48
C GLY A 199 -25.11 22.47 5.99
N GLU A 200 -24.62 22.91 4.83
CA GLU A 200 -23.34 22.43 4.27
C GLU A 200 -22.15 22.82 5.17
N VAL A 201 -22.09 24.08 5.61
CA VAL A 201 -21.04 24.56 6.52
C VAL A 201 -21.05 23.80 7.84
N THR A 202 -22.22 23.56 8.43
CA THR A 202 -22.35 22.80 9.68
C THR A 202 -21.84 21.37 9.49
N HIS A 203 -22.21 20.70 8.39
CA HIS A 203 -21.72 19.36 8.09
C HIS A 203 -20.18 19.32 7.93
N LEU A 204 -19.61 20.30 7.22
CA LEU A 204 -18.15 20.40 7.05
C LEU A 204 -17.42 20.64 8.36
N LEU A 205 -17.98 21.47 9.25
CA LEU A 205 -17.41 21.73 10.57
C LEU A 205 -17.36 20.45 11.42
N THR A 206 -18.46 19.70 11.50
CA THR A 206 -18.50 18.42 12.23
C THR A 206 -17.43 17.44 11.70
N LYS A 207 -17.35 17.31 10.39
CA LYS A 207 -16.34 16.44 9.76
C LYS A 207 -14.89 16.90 10.03
N LEU A 208 -14.67 18.20 10.07
CA LEU A 208 -13.36 18.79 10.41
C LEU A 208 -12.99 18.50 11.87
N GLU A 209 -13.95 18.64 12.81
CA GLU A 209 -13.74 18.33 14.22
C GLU A 209 -13.36 16.86 14.42
N GLU A 210 -14.12 15.92 13.84
CA GLU A 210 -13.81 14.48 13.89
C GLU A 210 -12.41 14.17 13.35
N THR A 211 -12.06 14.79 12.20
CA THR A 211 -10.74 14.61 11.60
C THR A 211 -9.62 15.17 12.47
N ASN A 212 -9.84 16.31 13.09
CA ASN A 212 -8.89 16.97 13.97
C ASN A 212 -8.62 16.15 15.24
N GLU A 213 -9.67 15.60 15.86
CA GLU A 213 -9.52 14.70 17.02
C GLU A 213 -8.66 13.48 16.67
N LEU A 214 -8.92 12.85 15.52
CA LEU A 214 -8.14 11.71 15.05
C LEU A 214 -6.67 12.08 14.80
N LEU A 215 -6.40 13.25 14.22
CA LEU A 215 -5.03 13.75 13.98
C LEU A 215 -4.31 14.05 15.29
N LEU A 216 -5.00 14.61 16.29
CA LEU A 216 -4.42 14.86 17.61
C LEU A 216 -4.03 13.56 18.31
N GLN A 217 -4.91 12.57 18.34
CA GLN A 217 -4.62 11.24 18.88
C GLN A 217 -3.42 10.60 18.18
N ARG A 218 -3.40 10.65 16.85
CA ARG A 218 -2.27 10.14 16.04
C ARG A 218 -0.94 10.81 16.40
N THR A 219 -0.97 12.13 16.56
CA THR A 219 0.22 12.92 16.90
C THR A 219 0.71 12.63 18.31
N GLU A 220 -0.19 12.46 19.26
CA GLU A 220 0.13 12.13 20.65
C GLU A 220 0.80 10.75 20.74
N ILE A 221 0.21 9.72 20.14
CA ILE A 221 0.79 8.37 20.08
C ILE A 221 2.17 8.41 19.41
N HIS A 222 2.29 9.09 18.27
CA HIS A 222 3.56 9.24 17.55
C HIS A 222 4.64 9.88 18.42
N ASN A 223 4.35 11.01 19.05
CA ASN A 223 5.28 11.74 19.91
C ASN A 223 5.70 10.91 21.11
N HIS A 224 4.76 10.20 21.73
CA HIS A 224 5.02 9.35 22.88
C HIS A 224 6.00 8.21 22.53
N LEU A 225 5.69 7.45 21.47
CA LEU A 225 6.55 6.33 21.04
C LEU A 225 7.92 6.80 20.52
N THR A 226 7.95 7.91 19.76
CA THR A 226 9.19 8.49 19.24
C THR A 226 10.09 8.99 20.36
N ARG A 227 9.54 9.59 21.41
CA ARG A 227 10.27 10.04 22.58
C ARG A 227 11.01 8.88 23.28
N LEU A 228 10.37 7.70 23.43
CA LEU A 228 11.02 6.52 23.98
C LEU A 228 12.25 6.08 23.16
N SER A 229 12.16 6.17 21.84
CA SER A 229 13.28 5.88 20.93
C SER A 229 14.40 6.93 21.04
N ILE A 230 14.08 8.22 21.18
CA ILE A 230 15.07 9.30 21.36
C ILE A 230 15.78 9.17 22.71
N GLU A 231 15.06 8.84 23.76
CA GLU A 231 15.61 8.59 25.10
C GLU A 231 16.43 7.29 25.20
N ASN A 232 16.57 6.53 24.09
CA ASN A 232 17.27 5.22 24.06
C ASN A 232 16.72 4.22 25.09
N ARG A 233 15.41 4.21 25.35
CA ARG A 233 14.76 3.27 26.28
C ARG A 233 14.77 1.83 25.74
N GLY A 234 15.08 1.66 24.47
CA GLY A 234 15.22 0.38 23.80
C GLY A 234 13.91 -0.25 23.36
N LEU A 235 14.04 -1.29 22.55
CA LEU A 235 12.94 -2.00 21.89
C LEU A 235 11.86 -2.48 22.87
N LYS A 236 12.28 -3.06 24.00
CA LYS A 236 11.38 -3.60 25.02
C LYS A 236 10.43 -2.54 25.57
N SER A 237 10.91 -1.33 25.84
CA SER A 237 10.08 -0.25 26.38
C SER A 237 9.03 0.23 25.38
N ILE A 238 9.39 0.31 24.09
CA ILE A 238 8.45 0.69 23.01
C ILE A 238 7.33 -0.35 22.90
N ILE A 239 7.66 -1.65 22.92
CA ILE A 239 6.67 -2.73 22.87
C ILE A 239 5.76 -2.73 24.09
N MET A 240 6.32 -2.51 25.27
CA MET A 240 5.52 -2.42 26.52
C MET A 240 4.55 -1.24 26.48
N GLU A 241 5.00 -0.11 25.95
CA GLU A 241 4.15 1.06 25.79
C GLU A 241 3.04 0.83 24.75
N MET A 242 3.37 0.22 23.61
CA MET A 242 2.34 -0.19 22.63
C MET A 242 1.32 -1.12 23.27
N ASN A 243 1.74 -2.08 24.09
CA ASN A 243 0.85 -2.96 24.86
C ASN A 243 -0.02 -2.20 25.86
N HIS A 244 0.51 -1.14 26.47
CA HIS A 244 -0.26 -0.32 27.41
C HIS A 244 -1.35 0.50 26.71
N LEU A 245 -1.08 0.96 25.51
CA LEU A 245 -2.00 1.76 24.71
C LEU A 245 -3.04 0.92 23.95
N MET A 246 -2.77 -0.37 23.70
CA MET A 246 -3.65 -1.26 22.94
C MET A 246 -4.63 -2.01 23.85
N GLU A 247 -5.79 -2.32 23.29
CA GLU A 247 -6.77 -3.22 23.91
C GLU A 247 -6.36 -4.69 23.85
N LYS A 248 -5.55 -5.04 22.84
CA LYS A 248 -5.06 -6.40 22.57
C LYS A 248 -3.58 -6.51 22.84
N THR A 249 -3.14 -7.69 23.31
CA THR A 249 -1.71 -7.95 23.53
C THR A 249 -0.96 -8.02 22.23
N ILE A 250 0.13 -7.25 22.12
CA ILE A 250 1.06 -7.23 21.01
C ILE A 250 2.41 -7.84 21.41
N ILE A 251 2.96 -8.63 20.51
CA ILE A 251 4.25 -9.28 20.66
C ILE A 251 5.10 -8.94 19.44
N TYR A 252 6.32 -8.50 19.66
CA TYR A 252 7.30 -8.38 18.58
C TYR A 252 8.21 -9.61 18.56
N ALA A 253 8.20 -10.32 17.43
CA ALA A 253 9.11 -11.42 17.15
C ALA A 253 10.29 -10.91 16.31
N ASP A 254 11.47 -10.86 16.91
CA ASP A 254 12.70 -10.37 16.29
C ASP A 254 13.32 -11.44 15.38
N TYR A 255 13.50 -11.12 14.11
CA TYR A 255 14.09 -12.05 13.14
C TYR A 255 15.59 -12.27 13.36
N LEU A 256 16.33 -11.25 13.77
CA LEU A 256 17.77 -11.35 13.99
C LEU A 256 18.08 -12.16 15.25
N GLU A 257 17.49 -11.76 16.37
CA GLU A 257 17.74 -12.43 17.64
C GLU A 257 16.96 -13.73 17.80
N GLY A 258 15.85 -13.92 17.03
CA GLY A 258 14.93 -15.05 17.21
C GLY A 258 14.29 -15.06 18.59
N LYS A 259 14.08 -13.89 19.20
CA LYS A 259 13.46 -13.66 20.50
C LYS A 259 12.14 -12.92 20.34
N CYS A 260 11.29 -13.03 21.35
CA CYS A 260 10.04 -12.28 21.43
C CYS A 260 10.09 -11.22 22.51
N TYR A 261 9.40 -10.12 22.30
CA TYR A 261 9.22 -9.03 23.24
C TYR A 261 7.72 -8.72 23.40
N PRO A 262 7.15 -8.64 24.62
CA PRO A 262 7.79 -9.03 25.88
C PRO A 262 8.12 -10.54 25.93
N VAL A 263 9.08 -10.91 26.76
CA VAL A 263 9.46 -12.31 26.97
C VAL A 263 8.37 -12.97 27.80
N ASN A 264 7.43 -13.61 27.15
CA ASN A 264 6.44 -14.48 27.78
C ASN A 264 6.74 -15.92 27.32
N ASN A 265 6.48 -16.90 28.18
CA ASN A 265 6.53 -18.34 27.86
C ASN A 265 5.42 -18.66 26.84
N LEU A 266 5.66 -18.33 25.59
CA LEU A 266 4.72 -18.60 24.53
C LEU A 266 4.92 -20.01 23.99
N PRO A 267 3.84 -20.76 23.77
CA PRO A 267 3.89 -22.02 23.02
C PRO A 267 4.36 -21.84 21.57
N PHE A 268 4.72 -20.62 21.19
CA PHE A 268 4.93 -20.17 19.82
C PHE A 268 6.37 -20.24 19.28
N GLU A 269 7.38 -20.73 20.00
CA GLU A 269 8.75 -20.75 19.44
C GLU A 269 8.87 -21.50 18.11
N LYS A 270 8.12 -22.59 17.94
CA LYS A 270 8.08 -23.32 16.66
C LYS A 270 7.33 -22.53 15.58
N VAL A 271 6.23 -21.90 15.96
CA VAL A 271 5.37 -21.13 15.06
C VAL A 271 6.03 -19.86 14.56
N ILE A 272 6.81 -19.16 15.42
CA ILE A 272 7.52 -17.94 15.05
C ILE A 272 8.43 -18.16 13.85
N ALA A 273 9.10 -19.29 13.83
CA ALA A 273 10.00 -19.58 12.73
C ALA A 273 9.26 -19.83 11.40
N ASP A 274 8.04 -20.36 11.44
CA ASP A 274 7.20 -20.55 10.24
C ASP A 274 6.60 -19.20 9.79
N LEU A 275 6.21 -18.35 10.74
CA LEU A 275 5.83 -16.96 10.46
C LEU A 275 6.97 -16.19 9.77
N PHE A 276 8.22 -16.37 10.19
CA PHE A 276 9.36 -15.74 9.54
C PHE A 276 9.53 -16.20 8.09
N VAL A 277 9.36 -17.49 7.81
CA VAL A 277 9.43 -18.02 6.43
C VAL A 277 8.31 -17.41 5.59
N LEU A 278 7.09 -17.34 6.12
CA LEU A 278 5.93 -16.80 5.42
C LEU A 278 6.07 -15.29 5.14
N PHE A 279 6.40 -14.49 6.17
CA PHE A 279 6.41 -13.02 6.09
C PHE A 279 7.74 -12.44 5.58
N ARG A 280 8.77 -13.27 5.38
CA ARG A 280 9.97 -12.85 4.67
C ARG A 280 9.67 -12.43 3.22
N THR A 281 8.72 -13.09 2.57
CA THR A 281 8.29 -12.78 1.21
C THR A 281 7.01 -11.95 1.16
N LYS A 282 6.13 -12.12 2.14
CA LYS A 282 4.87 -11.39 2.26
C LYS A 282 5.10 -10.01 2.86
N THR A 283 4.74 -8.96 2.13
CA THR A 283 4.97 -7.57 2.55
C THR A 283 3.77 -6.94 3.26
N LYS A 284 2.58 -7.49 3.05
CA LYS A 284 1.33 -6.98 3.63
C LYS A 284 0.97 -7.72 4.91
N PRO A 285 0.39 -7.03 5.89
CA PRO A 285 -0.19 -7.67 7.07
C PRO A 285 -1.27 -8.70 6.69
N ALA A 286 -1.43 -9.72 7.53
CA ALA A 286 -2.46 -10.75 7.32
C ALA A 286 -2.90 -11.40 8.63
N TYR A 287 -4.13 -11.90 8.65
CA TYR A 287 -4.58 -12.84 9.67
C TYR A 287 -4.06 -14.23 9.34
N VAL A 288 -3.57 -14.94 10.36
CA VAL A 288 -3.00 -16.28 10.23
C VAL A 288 -3.60 -17.15 11.35
N SER A 289 -4.15 -18.29 10.98
CA SER A 289 -4.58 -19.30 11.96
C SER A 289 -3.42 -20.28 12.21
N ILE A 290 -3.16 -20.54 13.47
CA ILE A 290 -2.09 -21.41 13.95
C ILE A 290 -2.74 -22.64 14.54
N SER A 291 -2.58 -23.80 13.87
CA SER A 291 -3.34 -25.04 14.15
C SER A 291 -2.57 -26.08 14.97
N ASP A 292 -1.62 -25.72 15.84
CA ASP A 292 -0.78 -26.73 16.52
C ASP A 292 -1.38 -27.33 17.81
N HIS A 293 -2.33 -26.68 18.52
CA HIS A 293 -3.06 -27.26 19.68
C HIS A 293 -4.40 -26.59 20.02
N ASP A 294 -4.59 -25.32 19.68
CA ASP A 294 -5.84 -24.56 19.70
C ASP A 294 -5.83 -23.69 18.46
N ASP A 295 -6.94 -23.60 17.73
CA ASP A 295 -7.08 -22.71 16.55
C ASP A 295 -6.92 -21.24 16.97
N ILE A 296 -5.68 -20.82 17.25
CA ILE A 296 -5.38 -19.45 17.63
C ILE A 296 -5.23 -18.63 16.34
N SER A 297 -6.14 -17.71 16.15
CA SER A 297 -6.05 -16.72 15.10
C SER A 297 -5.25 -15.51 15.59
N CYS A 298 -4.32 -15.02 14.78
CA CYS A 298 -3.55 -13.82 15.10
C CYS A 298 -3.41 -12.91 13.88
N TYR A 299 -3.39 -11.60 14.14
CA TYR A 299 -3.00 -10.62 13.14
C TYR A 299 -1.49 -10.44 13.16
N VAL A 300 -0.85 -10.59 12.00
CA VAL A 300 0.61 -10.49 11.86
C VAL A 300 0.94 -9.30 10.96
N HIS A 301 1.71 -8.36 11.51
CA HIS A 301 2.21 -7.19 10.80
C HIS A 301 3.73 -7.29 10.60
N PRO A 302 4.25 -7.47 9.36
CA PRO A 302 5.68 -7.58 9.12
C PRO A 302 6.38 -6.22 9.32
N ILE A 303 7.46 -6.23 10.09
CA ILE A 303 8.35 -5.08 10.28
C ILE A 303 9.48 -5.16 9.25
N ARG A 304 9.63 -4.11 8.45
CA ARG A 304 10.59 -4.07 7.35
C ARG A 304 11.26 -2.70 7.22
N SER A 305 12.48 -2.72 6.68
CA SER A 305 13.17 -1.52 6.20
C SER A 305 13.53 -1.73 4.73
N GLY A 306 12.72 -1.21 3.81
CA GLY A 306 12.83 -1.52 2.39
C GLY A 306 12.64 -3.02 2.10
N SER A 307 13.61 -3.64 1.45
CA SER A 307 13.63 -5.08 1.17
C SER A 307 13.95 -5.94 2.39
N VAL A 308 14.54 -5.35 3.45
CA VAL A 308 15.03 -6.05 4.63
C VAL A 308 13.89 -6.38 5.58
N PHE A 309 13.70 -7.67 5.88
CA PHE A 309 12.75 -8.17 6.87
C PHE A 309 13.39 -8.18 8.26
N LEU A 310 12.76 -7.49 9.22
CA LEU A 310 13.30 -7.32 10.59
C LEU A 310 12.57 -8.18 11.61
N GLY A 311 11.33 -8.55 11.35
CA GLY A 311 10.52 -9.35 12.26
C GLY A 311 9.03 -9.13 12.04
N CYS A 312 8.22 -9.55 13.01
CA CYS A 312 6.76 -9.41 12.98
C CYS A 312 6.21 -8.87 14.29
N LEU A 313 5.21 -7.97 14.21
CA LEU A 313 4.29 -7.74 15.29
C LEU A 313 3.16 -8.79 15.19
N ILE A 314 2.88 -9.47 16.28
CA ILE A 314 1.87 -10.51 16.38
C ILE A 314 0.85 -10.04 17.40
N ILE A 315 -0.43 -9.99 17.00
CA ILE A 315 -1.53 -9.56 17.85
C ILE A 315 -2.54 -10.71 17.92
N GLU A 316 -2.77 -11.19 19.13
CA GLU A 316 -3.68 -12.31 19.38
C GLU A 316 -5.14 -11.85 19.31
N GLY A 317 -5.99 -12.64 18.66
CA GLY A 317 -7.45 -12.45 18.62
C GLY A 317 -8.10 -12.69 17.26
N ASP A 318 -9.36 -13.11 17.31
CA ASP A 318 -10.17 -13.53 16.15
C ASP A 318 -10.93 -12.40 15.44
N GLY A 319 -10.96 -11.21 16.02
CA GLY A 319 -11.76 -10.08 15.50
C GLY A 319 -10.92 -9.03 14.75
N PRO A 320 -11.58 -8.16 14.00
CA PRO A 320 -10.92 -7.02 13.39
C PRO A 320 -10.29 -6.13 14.47
N LEU A 321 -9.14 -5.54 14.16
CA LEU A 321 -8.49 -4.56 15.03
C LEU A 321 -9.37 -3.32 15.18
N SER A 322 -9.46 -2.76 16.39
CA SER A 322 -10.09 -1.47 16.66
C SER A 322 -9.39 -0.36 15.86
N MET A 323 -10.04 0.78 15.71
CA MET A 323 -9.44 1.94 15.05
C MET A 323 -8.19 2.41 15.80
N THR A 324 -8.25 2.39 17.13
CA THR A 324 -7.14 2.75 18.02
C THR A 324 -5.97 1.78 17.88
N ASP A 325 -6.22 0.46 17.88
CA ASP A 325 -5.16 -0.53 17.70
C ASP A 325 -4.44 -0.38 16.36
N ARG A 326 -5.21 -0.13 15.28
CA ARG A 326 -4.61 0.13 13.96
C ARG A 326 -3.71 1.36 13.99
N LEU A 327 -4.16 2.42 14.62
CA LEU A 327 -3.41 3.67 14.74
C LEU A 327 -2.09 3.45 15.52
N ILE A 328 -2.14 2.70 16.62
CA ILE A 328 -0.94 2.38 17.41
C ILE A 328 0.04 1.55 16.60
N ILE A 329 -0.42 0.57 15.82
CA ILE A 329 0.43 -0.23 14.94
C ILE A 329 1.06 0.65 13.86
N GLU A 330 0.27 1.51 13.20
CA GLU A 330 0.74 2.42 12.16
C GLU A 330 1.81 3.40 12.65
N GLN A 331 1.72 3.88 13.89
CA GLN A 331 2.73 4.77 14.48
C GLN A 331 3.88 3.99 15.14
N GLY A 332 3.60 2.84 15.72
CA GLY A 332 4.58 2.02 16.42
C GLY A 332 5.52 1.25 15.49
N ALA A 333 5.01 0.69 14.40
CA ALA A 333 5.82 -0.09 13.48
C ALA A 333 7.01 0.70 12.88
N PRO A 334 6.87 1.95 12.41
CA PRO A 334 8.00 2.77 11.98
C PRO A 334 8.99 3.08 13.11
N THR A 335 8.48 3.38 14.30
CA THR A 335 9.33 3.67 15.48
C THR A 335 10.16 2.46 15.88
N LEU A 336 9.55 1.27 15.88
CA LEU A 336 10.25 0.00 16.09
C LEU A 336 11.30 -0.26 15.01
N THR A 337 10.96 -0.02 13.76
CA THR A 337 11.89 -0.15 12.63
C THR A 337 13.13 0.70 12.85
N LEU A 338 12.95 1.97 13.23
CA LEU A 338 14.08 2.87 13.53
C LEU A 338 14.94 2.36 14.69
N GLU A 339 14.32 1.89 15.76
CA GLU A 339 15.07 1.40 16.94
C GLU A 339 15.85 0.12 16.60
N ILE A 340 15.26 -0.82 15.87
CA ILE A 340 15.94 -2.02 15.40
C ILE A 340 17.12 -1.65 14.50
N MET A 341 16.94 -0.70 13.58
CA MET A 341 18.00 -0.24 12.68
C MET A 341 19.15 0.45 13.43
N LYS A 342 18.87 1.19 14.51
CA LYS A 342 19.92 1.75 15.39
C LYS A 342 20.76 0.66 16.05
N ILE A 343 20.09 -0.36 16.63
CA ILE A 343 20.77 -1.50 17.26
C ILE A 343 21.66 -2.21 16.23
N ARG A 344 21.11 -2.46 15.05
CA ARG A 344 21.81 -3.10 13.95
C ARG A 344 23.03 -2.30 13.49
N SER A 345 22.88 -1.01 13.25
CA SER A 345 23.99 -0.14 12.82
C SER A 345 25.16 -0.16 13.82
N ARG A 346 24.86 -0.17 15.12
CA ARG A 346 25.91 -0.31 16.15
C ARG A 346 26.63 -1.67 16.08
N THR A 347 25.88 -2.73 15.87
CA THR A 347 26.43 -4.09 15.73
C THR A 347 27.29 -4.23 14.46
N ASP A 348 26.85 -3.66 13.36
CA ASP A 348 27.59 -3.65 12.09
C ASP A 348 28.94 -2.92 12.20
N ILE A 349 28.95 -1.79 12.90
CA ILE A 349 30.19 -1.04 13.19
C ILE A 349 31.18 -1.91 14.01
N LEU A 350 30.69 -2.63 15.03
CA LEU A 350 31.51 -3.51 15.82
C LEU A 350 32.09 -4.67 14.99
N TYR A 351 31.26 -5.31 14.17
CA TYR A 351 31.71 -6.40 13.31
C TYR A 351 32.71 -5.93 12.26
N ARG A 352 32.52 -4.76 11.68
CA ARG A 352 33.46 -4.17 10.74
C ARG A 352 34.83 -3.90 11.40
N LYS A 353 34.83 -3.35 12.61
CA LYS A 353 36.05 -3.14 13.38
C LYS A 353 36.75 -4.47 13.69
N THR A 354 36.00 -5.49 14.12
CA THR A 354 36.54 -6.83 14.38
C THR A 354 37.13 -7.46 13.12
N PHE A 355 36.48 -7.30 11.97
CA PHE A 355 36.98 -7.76 10.68
C PHE A 355 38.30 -7.08 10.29
N GLU A 356 38.41 -5.76 10.47
CA GLU A 356 39.64 -5.02 10.19
C GLU A 356 40.77 -5.49 11.07
N GLN A 357 40.53 -5.65 12.39
CA GLN A 357 41.52 -6.18 13.35
C GLN A 357 41.93 -7.62 13.03
N TYR A 358 40.97 -8.47 12.67
CA TYR A 358 41.24 -9.84 12.24
C TYR A 358 42.08 -9.88 10.96
N HIS A 359 41.78 -9.03 9.99
CA HIS A 359 42.52 -8.98 8.72
C HIS A 359 43.98 -8.46 8.90
N GLU A 360 44.19 -7.54 9.83
CA GLU A 360 45.54 -7.15 10.25
C GLU A 360 46.26 -8.29 10.97
N PHE A 361 45.58 -8.99 11.87
CA PHE A 361 46.11 -10.16 12.55
C PHE A 361 46.60 -11.25 11.59
N LEU A 362 45.87 -11.55 10.53
CA LEU A 362 46.25 -12.53 9.52
C LEU A 362 47.60 -12.22 8.87
N LYS A 363 47.96 -10.94 8.70
CA LYS A 363 49.20 -10.49 8.05
C LYS A 363 50.44 -10.55 8.94
N ILE A 364 50.27 -10.77 10.26
CA ILE A 364 51.36 -10.78 11.22
C ILE A 364 52.14 -12.09 11.11
N LYS A 365 53.39 -11.99 10.67
CA LYS A 365 54.31 -13.14 10.57
C LYS A 365 55.16 -13.34 11.82
N ASN A 366 55.34 -12.28 12.63
CA ASN A 366 56.10 -12.36 13.86
C ASN A 366 55.31 -13.07 14.97
N PRO A 367 55.79 -14.17 15.52
CA PRO A 367 55.08 -14.98 16.51
C PRO A 367 54.66 -14.22 17.77
N LEU A 368 55.57 -13.45 18.35
CA LEU A 368 55.32 -12.71 19.59
C LEU A 368 54.25 -11.61 19.38
N GLN A 369 54.30 -10.95 18.22
CA GLN A 369 53.32 -9.94 17.88
C GLN A 369 51.94 -10.56 17.56
N ALA A 370 51.92 -11.72 16.88
CA ALA A 370 50.70 -12.47 16.62
C ALA A 370 50.01 -12.92 17.92
N GLU A 371 50.81 -13.36 18.91
CA GLU A 371 50.30 -13.76 20.23
C GLU A 371 49.68 -12.57 20.98
N MET A 372 50.33 -11.40 20.96
CA MET A 372 49.78 -10.19 21.60
C MET A 372 48.44 -9.78 21.00
N VAL A 373 48.34 -9.70 19.65
CA VAL A 373 47.11 -9.31 18.98
C VAL A 373 46.02 -10.37 19.12
N ALA A 374 46.38 -11.65 19.14
CA ALA A 374 45.43 -12.74 19.39
C ALA A 374 44.77 -12.59 20.77
N LYS A 375 45.54 -12.24 21.81
CA LYS A 375 45.01 -11.97 23.15
C LYS A 375 44.05 -10.77 23.17
N ASP A 376 44.39 -9.70 22.46
CA ASP A 376 43.52 -8.52 22.33
C ASP A 376 42.20 -8.86 21.63
N LEU A 377 42.19 -9.84 20.70
CA LEU A 377 41.00 -10.38 20.05
C LEU A 377 40.26 -11.41 20.91
N GLY A 378 40.72 -11.72 22.11
CA GLY A 378 40.14 -12.73 23.00
C GLY A 378 40.42 -14.18 22.58
N ILE A 379 41.48 -14.41 21.79
CA ILE A 379 41.88 -15.72 21.29
C ILE A 379 42.89 -16.34 22.25
N ASP A 380 42.62 -17.55 22.75
CA ASP A 380 43.56 -18.32 23.54
C ASP A 380 44.66 -18.91 22.65
N THR A 381 45.88 -18.47 22.84
CA THR A 381 47.05 -18.84 22.03
C THR A 381 47.70 -20.17 22.42
N GLN A 382 47.28 -20.76 23.53
CA GLN A 382 47.77 -22.06 24.00
C GLN A 382 46.92 -23.23 23.51
N SER A 383 45.80 -22.93 22.90
CA SER A 383 44.80 -23.88 22.43
C SER A 383 44.96 -24.18 20.93
N PHE A 384 44.34 -25.27 20.49
CA PHE A 384 44.20 -25.58 19.07
C PHE A 384 43.24 -24.62 18.38
N ILE A 385 43.75 -23.90 17.39
CA ILE A 385 43.00 -22.83 16.67
C ILE A 385 42.44 -23.37 15.36
N GLN A 386 41.17 -23.19 15.15
CA GLN A 386 40.47 -23.58 13.90
C GLN A 386 39.67 -22.43 13.31
N THR A 387 39.77 -22.28 12.00
CA THR A 387 38.97 -21.29 11.25
C THR A 387 37.86 -21.98 10.48
N VAL A 388 36.65 -21.44 10.59
CA VAL A 388 35.48 -21.81 9.77
C VAL A 388 35.02 -20.58 9.03
N ILE A 389 34.82 -20.70 7.74
CA ILE A 389 34.24 -19.64 6.89
C ILE A 389 32.94 -20.17 6.34
N ILE A 390 31.84 -19.49 6.70
CA ILE A 390 30.49 -19.81 6.20
C ILE A 390 30.09 -18.71 5.23
N GLU A 391 29.58 -19.07 4.07
CA GLU A 391 29.05 -18.13 3.09
C GLU A 391 27.59 -18.45 2.85
N LEU A 392 26.77 -17.41 2.87
CA LEU A 392 25.37 -17.49 2.47
C LEU A 392 25.24 -17.03 1.02
N SER A 393 24.45 -17.77 0.24
CA SER A 393 24.20 -17.47 -1.17
C SER A 393 22.76 -17.75 -1.57
N GLY A 394 22.22 -16.97 -2.51
CA GLY A 394 20.85 -17.12 -3.00
C GLY A 394 20.49 -16.00 -3.96
N ASN A 395 19.41 -16.20 -4.71
CA ASN A 395 18.87 -15.18 -5.60
C ASN A 395 17.95 -14.22 -4.83
N VAL A 396 18.55 -13.39 -3.96
CA VAL A 396 17.87 -12.40 -3.14
C VAL A 396 18.60 -11.06 -3.21
N ASP A 397 17.92 -9.99 -2.83
CA ASP A 397 18.53 -8.67 -2.70
C ASP A 397 19.77 -8.70 -1.78
N PRO A 398 20.88 -8.01 -2.12
CA PRO A 398 22.11 -8.01 -1.30
C PRO A 398 21.89 -7.61 0.15
N HIS A 399 21.03 -6.62 0.44
CA HIS A 399 20.72 -6.20 1.80
C HIS A 399 19.91 -7.26 2.57
N ALA A 400 19.02 -7.98 1.85
CA ALA A 400 18.30 -9.10 2.43
C ALA A 400 19.24 -10.27 2.74
N LEU A 401 20.22 -10.54 1.87
CA LEU A 401 21.23 -11.56 2.07
C LEU A 401 22.12 -11.24 3.30
N GLU A 402 22.54 -10.00 3.43
CA GLU A 402 23.30 -9.52 4.58
C GLU A 402 22.48 -9.66 5.88
N ASN A 403 21.19 -9.33 5.84
CA ASN A 403 20.29 -9.53 6.98
C ASN A 403 20.16 -11.01 7.38
N ASP A 404 20.05 -11.91 6.42
CA ASP A 404 20.03 -13.35 6.68
C ASP A 404 21.35 -13.82 7.30
N THR A 405 22.48 -13.28 6.82
CA THR A 405 23.81 -13.56 7.35
C THR A 405 23.92 -13.13 8.82
N GLN A 406 23.43 -11.95 9.16
CA GLN A 406 23.37 -11.46 10.53
C GLN A 406 22.47 -12.32 11.43
N SER A 407 21.29 -12.71 10.90
CA SER A 407 20.37 -13.60 11.65
C SER A 407 21.02 -14.96 11.91
N PHE A 408 21.71 -15.52 10.93
CA PHE A 408 22.41 -16.80 11.09
C PHE A 408 23.57 -16.68 12.06
N LEU A 409 24.38 -15.62 11.97
CA LEU A 409 25.47 -15.32 12.91
C LEU A 409 24.95 -15.23 14.36
N THR A 410 23.87 -14.49 14.58
CA THR A 410 23.29 -14.32 15.93
C THR A 410 22.84 -15.67 16.53
N ARG A 411 22.26 -16.53 15.71
CA ARG A 411 21.88 -17.91 16.13
C ARG A 411 23.10 -18.77 16.43
N LEU A 412 24.14 -18.70 15.60
CA LEU A 412 25.40 -19.40 15.84
C LEU A 412 26.05 -18.92 17.12
N ASN A 413 26.11 -17.61 17.34
CA ASN A 413 26.70 -17.03 18.56
C ASN A 413 25.99 -17.54 19.83
N ARG A 414 24.68 -17.72 19.80
CA ARG A 414 23.93 -18.29 20.94
C ARG A 414 24.28 -19.76 21.20
N ILE A 415 24.52 -20.51 20.15
CA ILE A 415 24.87 -21.94 20.25
C ILE A 415 26.33 -22.10 20.69
N LEU A 416 27.22 -21.24 20.18
CA LEU A 416 28.66 -21.29 20.39
C LEU A 416 29.15 -20.45 21.57
N SER A 417 28.26 -19.67 22.24
CA SER A 417 28.63 -18.78 23.37
C SER A 417 29.25 -19.48 24.59
N VAL A 418 29.24 -20.81 24.60
CA VAL A 418 29.86 -21.64 25.65
C VAL A 418 31.34 -21.96 25.34
N GLU A 419 31.81 -21.68 24.12
CA GLU A 419 33.16 -22.01 23.65
C GLU A 419 33.95 -20.73 23.33
N ASN A 420 35.25 -20.71 23.60
CA ASN A 420 36.15 -19.60 23.31
C ASN A 420 36.28 -19.40 21.80
N SER A 421 35.37 -18.62 21.22
CA SER A 421 35.33 -18.38 19.78
C SER A 421 35.06 -16.92 19.44
N LEU A 422 35.82 -16.38 18.48
CA LEU A 422 35.57 -15.07 17.85
C LEU A 422 34.68 -15.27 16.66
N LEU A 423 33.47 -14.66 16.68
CA LEU A 423 32.50 -14.70 15.60
C LEU A 423 32.20 -13.30 15.09
N PHE A 424 32.27 -13.12 13.81
CA PHE A 424 31.84 -11.88 13.14
C PHE A 424 31.45 -12.16 11.71
N SER A 425 30.74 -11.20 11.09
CA SER A 425 30.38 -11.27 9.68
C SER A 425 30.94 -10.09 8.89
N TYR A 426 31.15 -10.33 7.63
CA TYR A 426 31.49 -9.33 6.64
C TYR A 426 30.79 -9.67 5.31
N ASN A 427 29.93 -8.78 4.83
CA ASN A 427 29.04 -9.02 3.71
C ASN A 427 28.15 -10.27 3.94
N ASN A 428 28.27 -11.25 3.04
CA ASN A 428 27.56 -12.54 3.11
C ASN A 428 28.37 -13.68 3.72
N LYS A 429 29.53 -13.38 4.33
CA LYS A 429 30.39 -14.36 4.98
C LYS A 429 30.37 -14.21 6.50
N ILE A 430 30.38 -15.33 7.22
CA ILE A 430 30.60 -15.43 8.64
C ILE A 430 31.95 -16.10 8.87
N ILE A 431 32.78 -15.48 9.67
CA ILE A 431 34.09 -16.02 10.05
C ILE A 431 34.02 -16.41 11.51
N ILE A 432 34.40 -17.66 11.79
CA ILE A 432 34.48 -18.22 13.12
C ILE A 432 35.92 -18.63 13.34
N PHE A 433 36.51 -18.07 14.37
CA PHE A 433 37.83 -18.41 14.82
C PHE A 433 37.69 -19.02 16.22
N SER A 434 37.79 -20.34 16.31
CA SER A 434 37.54 -21.10 17.54
C SER A 434 38.82 -21.68 18.11
N THR A 435 38.93 -21.65 19.42
CA THR A 435 40.02 -22.27 20.19
C THR A 435 39.45 -23.44 20.97
N THR A 436 40.10 -24.61 20.86
CA THR A 436 39.71 -25.84 21.57
C THR A 436 40.91 -26.50 22.20
N ASN A 437 40.73 -27.08 23.38
CA ASN A 437 41.82 -27.70 24.14
C ASN A 437 41.99 -29.19 23.87
N HIS A 438 40.90 -29.85 23.36
CA HIS A 438 40.87 -31.30 23.16
C HIS A 438 40.15 -31.68 21.86
N GLU A 439 40.53 -32.78 21.22
CA GLU A 439 39.92 -33.29 19.98
C GLU A 439 38.41 -33.55 20.13
N GLY A 440 37.94 -33.90 21.32
CA GLY A 440 36.49 -34.10 21.57
C GLY A 440 35.70 -32.82 21.48
N GLU A 441 36.25 -31.68 21.90
CA GLU A 441 35.64 -30.34 21.78
C GLU A 441 35.59 -29.92 20.31
N GLN A 442 36.66 -30.16 19.57
CA GLN A 442 36.72 -29.89 18.14
C GLN A 442 35.60 -30.64 17.37
N SER A 443 35.47 -31.93 17.62
CA SER A 443 34.45 -32.75 16.97
C SER A 443 33.03 -32.28 17.30
N ARG A 444 32.78 -31.89 18.55
CA ARG A 444 31.53 -31.31 19.01
C ARG A 444 31.25 -29.95 18.35
N PHE A 445 32.23 -29.07 18.29
CA PHE A 445 32.13 -27.77 17.61
C PHE A 445 31.76 -27.90 16.13
N ILE A 446 32.48 -28.77 15.41
CA ILE A 446 32.20 -29.04 13.98
C ILE A 446 30.76 -29.57 13.81
N LYS A 447 30.34 -30.49 14.66
CA LYS A 447 28.98 -31.04 14.63
C LYS A 447 27.92 -29.97 14.86
N MET A 448 28.13 -29.07 15.84
CA MET A 448 27.19 -27.97 16.12
C MET A 448 27.03 -27.02 14.90
N ILE A 449 28.14 -26.72 14.22
CA ILE A 449 28.10 -25.91 12.99
C ILE A 449 27.36 -26.67 11.88
N THR A 450 27.70 -27.93 11.66
CA THR A 450 27.07 -28.78 10.64
C THR A 450 25.56 -28.87 10.85
N ASP A 451 25.12 -29.21 12.06
CA ASP A 451 23.71 -29.29 12.43
C ASP A 451 22.98 -27.94 12.24
N SER A 452 23.69 -26.84 12.49
CA SER A 452 23.11 -25.49 12.30
C SER A 452 22.94 -25.13 10.83
N ILE A 453 23.93 -25.46 9.99
CA ILE A 453 23.87 -25.25 8.54
C ILE A 453 22.79 -26.14 7.91
N GLU A 454 22.70 -27.41 8.32
CA GLU A 454 21.65 -28.31 7.82
C GLU A 454 20.25 -27.81 8.19
N ARG A 455 20.02 -27.39 9.45
CA ARG A 455 18.76 -26.80 9.89
C ARG A 455 18.40 -25.54 9.10
N TRP A 456 19.39 -24.68 8.84
CA TRP A 456 19.21 -23.49 8.00
C TRP A 456 18.80 -23.86 6.58
N ASN A 457 19.57 -24.74 5.92
CA ASN A 457 19.36 -25.15 4.53
C ASN A 457 18.04 -25.92 4.30
N LYS A 458 17.50 -26.56 5.34
CA LYS A 458 16.17 -27.20 5.29
C LYS A 458 15.03 -26.18 5.37
N ARG A 459 15.26 -25.02 5.99
CA ARG A 459 14.20 -24.07 6.31
C ARG A 459 14.16 -22.85 5.40
N TYR A 460 15.32 -22.39 4.93
CA TYR A 460 15.47 -21.17 4.17
C TYR A 460 15.92 -21.46 2.74
N THR A 461 15.52 -20.57 1.82
CA THR A 461 15.92 -20.65 0.39
C THR A 461 17.36 -20.19 0.16
N VAL A 462 17.88 -19.34 1.04
CA VAL A 462 19.29 -18.92 1.05
C VAL A 462 20.11 -20.09 1.60
N VAL A 463 21.10 -20.51 0.81
CA VAL A 463 21.94 -21.66 1.11
C VAL A 463 23.16 -21.21 1.91
N ALA A 464 23.43 -21.87 3.04
CA ALA A 464 24.65 -21.73 3.81
C ALA A 464 25.60 -22.87 3.46
N GLN A 465 26.86 -22.53 3.16
CA GLN A 465 27.96 -23.45 2.87
C GLN A 465 29.17 -23.09 3.74
N ALA A 466 29.89 -24.05 4.24
CA ALA A 466 31.05 -23.81 5.09
C ALA A 466 32.30 -24.57 4.66
N GLY A 467 33.42 -23.88 4.73
CA GLY A 467 34.75 -24.46 4.66
C GLY A 467 35.42 -24.45 6.01
N ILE A 468 36.05 -25.57 6.42
CA ILE A 468 36.75 -25.75 7.69
C ILE A 468 38.23 -25.99 7.43
N SER A 469 39.09 -25.26 8.13
CA SER A 469 40.55 -25.43 8.07
C SER A 469 41.04 -26.74 8.76
N THR A 470 42.31 -27.05 8.60
CA THR A 470 42.94 -28.19 9.31
C THR A 470 43.20 -27.90 10.80
N GLY A 471 43.17 -26.62 11.19
CA GLY A 471 43.56 -26.17 12.49
C GLY A 471 45.09 -26.08 12.73
N LEU A 472 45.45 -25.32 13.71
CA LEU A 472 46.83 -24.99 14.04
C LEU A 472 47.02 -24.85 15.56
N TYR A 473 48.25 -25.05 16.04
CA TYR A 473 48.64 -24.76 17.43
C TYR A 473 49.39 -23.44 17.61
N TYR A 474 49.50 -22.65 16.54
CA TYR A 474 50.35 -21.48 16.53
C TYR A 474 49.73 -20.27 15.81
N PRO A 475 49.55 -19.14 16.51
CA PRO A 475 48.87 -17.97 15.95
C PRO A 475 49.55 -17.35 14.72
N GLY A 476 50.87 -17.46 14.59
CA GLY A 476 51.62 -16.90 13.46
C GLY A 476 51.32 -17.53 12.09
N GLN A 477 50.53 -18.59 12.06
CA GLN A 477 50.05 -19.24 10.82
C GLN A 477 48.54 -19.01 10.58
N ALA A 478 47.98 -17.99 11.18
CA ALA A 478 46.54 -17.71 11.07
C ALA A 478 46.09 -17.46 9.61
N GLU A 479 46.95 -16.82 8.79
CA GLU A 479 46.69 -16.59 7.36
C GLU A 479 46.56 -17.93 6.61
N ASP A 480 47.46 -18.88 6.83
CA ASP A 480 47.40 -20.20 6.21
C ASP A 480 46.14 -20.96 6.61
N ASN A 481 45.75 -20.85 7.89
CA ASN A 481 44.53 -21.47 8.42
C ASN A 481 43.26 -20.85 7.79
N HIS A 482 43.22 -19.53 7.63
CA HIS A 482 42.16 -18.83 6.96
C HIS A 482 42.05 -19.27 5.47
N ASN A 483 43.19 -19.29 4.77
CA ASN A 483 43.24 -19.69 3.37
C ASN A 483 42.78 -21.14 3.15
N LYS A 484 43.11 -22.07 4.03
CA LYS A 484 42.63 -23.46 3.98
C LYS A 484 41.11 -23.55 4.14
N ALA A 485 40.53 -22.76 5.04
CA ALA A 485 39.07 -22.72 5.20
C ALA A 485 38.39 -22.14 3.94
N GLU A 486 38.98 -21.09 3.34
CA GLU A 486 38.44 -20.48 2.11
C GLU A 486 38.55 -21.43 0.91
N GLN A 487 39.64 -22.14 0.77
CA GLN A 487 39.83 -23.16 -0.27
C GLN A 487 38.85 -24.33 -0.13
N ALA A 488 38.58 -24.77 1.12
CA ALA A 488 37.58 -25.80 1.38
C ALA A 488 36.17 -25.33 0.97
N LEU A 489 35.83 -24.09 1.29
CA LEU A 489 34.56 -23.49 0.88
C LEU A 489 34.44 -23.36 -0.65
N LEU A 490 35.50 -22.89 -1.32
CA LEU A 490 35.54 -22.75 -2.78
C LEU A 490 35.39 -24.12 -3.48
N HIS A 491 36.02 -25.16 -2.95
CA HIS A 491 35.90 -26.53 -3.45
C HIS A 491 34.43 -27.01 -3.38
N LEU A 492 33.77 -26.81 -2.25
CA LEU A 492 32.36 -27.16 -2.04
C LEU A 492 31.44 -26.42 -3.04
N LYS A 493 31.72 -25.13 -3.27
CA LYS A 493 30.97 -24.29 -4.23
C LYS A 493 31.15 -24.79 -5.68
N LYS A 494 32.37 -25.10 -6.11
CA LYS A 494 32.66 -25.65 -7.45
C LYS A 494 31.91 -26.95 -7.71
N GLN A 495 31.71 -27.77 -6.67
CA GLN A 495 30.93 -29.01 -6.76
C GLN A 495 29.41 -28.81 -6.68
N ASN A 496 28.92 -27.59 -6.55
CA ASN A 496 27.49 -27.28 -6.30
C ASN A 496 26.87 -28.06 -5.13
N LYS A 497 27.67 -28.44 -4.13
CA LYS A 497 27.22 -29.16 -2.94
C LYS A 497 26.86 -28.18 -1.82
N LYS A 498 25.85 -28.56 -1.02
CA LYS A 498 25.44 -27.82 0.18
C LYS A 498 26.08 -28.45 1.42
N GLY A 499 26.24 -27.65 2.48
CA GLY A 499 26.68 -28.14 3.77
C GLY A 499 28.10 -27.70 4.14
N VAL A 500 28.84 -28.60 4.74
CA VAL A 500 30.17 -28.35 5.32
C VAL A 500 31.21 -29.21 4.61
N PHE A 501 32.38 -28.63 4.37
CA PHE A 501 33.51 -29.37 3.80
C PHE A 501 34.79 -29.05 4.58
N HIS A 502 35.49 -30.10 4.98
CA HIS A 502 36.74 -29.96 5.72
C HIS A 502 37.95 -30.02 4.78
N PHE A 503 38.88 -29.10 4.91
CA PHE A 503 40.08 -29.06 4.05
C PHE A 503 40.87 -30.39 4.03
N ARG A 504 40.83 -31.17 5.12
CA ARG A 504 41.45 -32.51 5.19
C ARG A 504 40.84 -33.49 4.16
N GLU A 505 39.59 -33.34 3.82
CA GLU A 505 38.85 -34.22 2.89
C GLU A 505 39.21 -33.97 1.43
N MET A 506 39.92 -32.87 1.14
CA MET A 506 40.34 -32.52 -0.23
C MET A 506 41.38 -33.50 -0.82
N GLY A 507 42.04 -34.28 0.03
CA GLY A 507 43.00 -35.30 -0.37
C GLY A 507 44.15 -34.75 -1.22
N ILE A 508 44.50 -35.46 -2.27
CA ILE A 508 45.56 -35.08 -3.22
C ILE A 508 45.24 -33.79 -3.99
N GLY A 509 43.97 -33.46 -4.18
CA GLY A 509 43.55 -32.25 -4.91
C GLY A 509 44.11 -30.95 -4.31
N ARG A 510 44.47 -30.95 -3.01
CA ARG A 510 45.13 -29.78 -2.38
C ARG A 510 46.51 -29.44 -2.94
N LEU A 511 47.23 -30.39 -3.55
CA LEU A 511 48.53 -30.15 -4.17
C LEU A 511 48.42 -29.23 -5.40
N PHE A 512 47.25 -29.23 -6.07
CA PHE A 512 47.00 -28.43 -7.26
C PHE A 512 46.45 -27.03 -6.97
N LEU A 513 46.12 -26.70 -5.71
CA LEU A 513 45.49 -25.43 -5.36
C LEU A 513 46.41 -24.22 -5.50
N HIS A 514 47.72 -24.41 -5.41
CA HIS A 514 48.71 -23.34 -5.49
C HIS A 514 49.34 -23.19 -6.87
N HIS A 515 48.99 -24.10 -7.81
CA HIS A 515 49.48 -24.02 -9.18
C HIS A 515 48.58 -23.13 -10.05
N GLN A 516 49.21 -22.32 -10.91
CA GLN A 516 48.46 -21.51 -11.86
C GLN A 516 47.74 -22.45 -12.84
N SER A 517 46.49 -22.06 -13.22
CA SER A 517 45.68 -22.85 -14.18
C SER A 517 46.49 -23.23 -15.45
N ASN A 518 47.35 -22.33 -15.90
CA ASN A 518 48.22 -22.56 -17.07
C ASN A 518 49.24 -23.70 -16.88
N GLU A 519 49.76 -23.88 -15.65
CA GLU A 519 50.69 -24.98 -15.36
C GLU A 519 49.96 -26.32 -15.36
N ILE A 520 48.78 -26.38 -14.81
CA ILE A 520 47.93 -27.57 -14.81
C ILE A 520 47.48 -27.90 -16.24
N GLU A 521 47.06 -26.89 -17.02
CA GLU A 521 46.71 -27.06 -18.44
C GLU A 521 47.90 -27.52 -19.25
N SER A 522 49.09 -26.98 -19.00
CA SER A 522 50.31 -27.44 -19.66
C SER A 522 50.62 -28.90 -19.33
N PHE A 523 50.53 -29.30 -18.06
CA PHE A 523 50.72 -30.67 -17.62
C PHE A 523 49.69 -31.64 -18.25
N LEU A 524 48.43 -31.24 -18.32
CA LEU A 524 47.37 -31.99 -18.98
C LEU A 524 47.65 -32.11 -20.51
N ALA A 525 48.03 -31.01 -21.15
CA ALA A 525 48.36 -30.96 -22.54
C ALA A 525 49.56 -31.83 -22.86
N GLU A 526 50.65 -31.77 -22.08
CA GLU A 526 51.84 -32.63 -22.24
C GLU A 526 51.52 -34.11 -22.05
N THR A 527 50.62 -34.44 -21.11
CA THR A 527 50.30 -35.83 -20.81
C THR A 527 49.31 -36.42 -21.81
N PHE A 528 48.30 -35.65 -22.27
CA PHE A 528 47.20 -36.18 -23.10
C PHE A 528 47.11 -35.62 -24.52
N ALA A 529 48.03 -34.72 -24.95
CA ALA A 529 47.92 -34.00 -26.24
C ALA A 529 47.56 -34.89 -27.43
N LEU A 530 48.11 -36.10 -27.49
CA LEU A 530 47.88 -37.05 -28.57
C LEU A 530 46.50 -37.76 -28.50
N LEU A 531 45.90 -37.85 -27.33
CA LEU A 531 44.55 -38.41 -27.15
C LEU A 531 43.45 -37.35 -27.18
N TRP A 532 43.80 -36.06 -27.04
CA TRP A 532 42.86 -34.94 -27.01
C TRP A 532 42.58 -34.37 -28.41
N THR A 533 42.48 -35.24 -29.38
CA THR A 533 42.13 -34.88 -30.75
C THR A 533 40.67 -35.25 -31.03
N ASP A 534 39.99 -34.46 -31.86
CA ASP A 534 38.56 -34.63 -32.20
C ASP A 534 38.22 -35.90 -33.00
N GLN A 535 39.17 -36.82 -33.24
CA GLN A 535 38.91 -38.07 -33.92
C GLN A 535 38.16 -39.05 -33.00
N GLU A 536 37.06 -39.61 -33.48
CA GLU A 536 36.18 -40.53 -32.76
C GLU A 536 36.90 -41.74 -32.14
N LYS A 537 37.94 -42.20 -32.82
CA LYS A 537 38.80 -43.30 -32.38
C LYS A 537 39.57 -43.00 -31.10
N TYR A 538 39.93 -41.72 -30.84
CA TYR A 538 40.64 -41.31 -29.64
C TYR A 538 39.68 -41.06 -28.48
N LYS A 539 38.43 -40.70 -28.76
CA LYS A 539 37.39 -40.56 -27.73
C LYS A 539 37.12 -41.87 -27.00
N GLU A 540 37.05 -42.99 -27.75
CA GLU A 540 36.89 -44.31 -27.14
C GLU A 540 38.08 -44.72 -26.28
N LEU A 541 39.31 -44.40 -26.70
CA LEU A 541 40.51 -44.67 -25.92
C LEU A 541 40.56 -43.82 -24.64
N LEU A 542 40.26 -42.55 -24.75
CA LEU A 542 40.18 -41.64 -23.59
C LEU A 542 39.14 -42.13 -22.58
N TYR A 543 37.93 -42.52 -23.04
CA TYR A 543 36.91 -43.06 -22.17
C TYR A 543 37.35 -44.38 -21.50
N THR A 544 38.08 -45.21 -22.22
CA THR A 544 38.66 -46.47 -21.70
C THR A 544 39.72 -46.16 -20.63
N LEU A 545 40.58 -45.16 -20.86
CA LEU A 545 41.59 -44.72 -19.91
C LEU A 545 41.00 -44.18 -18.62
N ILE A 546 40.04 -43.27 -18.75
CA ILE A 546 39.32 -42.69 -17.57
C ILE A 546 38.66 -43.82 -16.75
N SER A 547 38.04 -44.78 -17.44
CA SER A 547 37.40 -45.92 -16.78
C SER A 547 38.41 -46.84 -16.09
N TYR A 548 39.59 -47.05 -16.71
CA TYR A 548 40.67 -47.85 -16.16
C TYR A 548 41.28 -47.22 -14.90
N VAL A 549 41.59 -45.94 -14.98
CA VAL A 549 42.09 -45.16 -13.83
C VAL A 549 41.06 -45.12 -12.72
N HIS A 550 39.80 -44.87 -13.04
CA HIS A 550 38.69 -44.83 -12.05
C HIS A 550 38.51 -46.18 -11.32
N ASN A 551 38.79 -47.29 -12.00
CA ASN A 551 38.75 -48.63 -11.41
C ASN A 551 40.12 -49.07 -10.84
N ASN A 552 41.00 -48.12 -10.46
CA ASN A 552 42.33 -48.36 -9.87
C ASN A 552 43.20 -49.33 -10.65
N GLY A 553 43.18 -49.29 -12.00
CA GLY A 553 43.95 -50.14 -12.85
C GLY A 553 43.45 -51.59 -12.95
N SER A 554 42.25 -51.89 -12.43
CA SER A 554 41.67 -53.22 -12.48
C SER A 554 41.10 -53.54 -13.85
N ALA A 555 41.82 -54.31 -14.67
CA ALA A 555 41.38 -54.72 -15.99
C ALA A 555 40.03 -55.49 -15.96
N ALA A 556 39.84 -56.38 -14.98
CA ALA A 556 38.62 -57.18 -14.87
C ALA A 556 37.36 -56.32 -14.59
N VAL A 557 37.49 -55.34 -13.66
CA VAL A 557 36.38 -54.44 -13.32
C VAL A 557 36.07 -53.47 -14.47
N THR A 558 37.11 -52.95 -15.09
CA THR A 558 36.99 -52.01 -16.21
C THR A 558 36.37 -52.68 -17.46
N ALA A 559 36.80 -53.89 -17.83
CA ALA A 559 36.21 -54.62 -18.96
C ALA A 559 34.71 -54.89 -18.74
N LYS A 560 34.35 -55.29 -17.52
CA LYS A 560 32.94 -55.50 -17.15
C LYS A 560 32.13 -54.18 -17.17
N GLY A 561 32.67 -53.09 -16.70
CA GLY A 561 32.02 -51.76 -16.68
C GLY A 561 31.83 -51.18 -18.09
N LEU A 562 32.77 -51.46 -19.02
CA LEU A 562 32.71 -51.04 -20.41
C LEU A 562 31.96 -52.02 -21.32
N HIS A 563 31.50 -53.15 -20.80
CA HIS A 563 30.83 -54.23 -21.54
C HIS A 563 31.68 -54.76 -22.71
N ILE A 564 33.01 -54.88 -22.52
CA ILE A 564 33.95 -55.41 -23.52
C ILE A 564 34.68 -56.65 -22.97
N HIS A 565 35.19 -57.47 -23.88
CA HIS A 565 36.02 -58.61 -23.49
C HIS A 565 37.38 -58.13 -22.91
N PRO A 566 37.94 -58.77 -21.88
CA PRO A 566 39.23 -58.43 -21.31
C PRO A 566 40.37 -58.28 -22.33
N ASN A 567 40.44 -59.15 -23.32
CA ASN A 567 41.43 -59.04 -24.39
C ASN A 567 41.31 -57.74 -25.21
N THR A 568 40.06 -57.27 -25.43
CA THR A 568 39.80 -55.99 -26.09
C THR A 568 40.28 -54.83 -25.24
N LEU A 569 40.08 -54.90 -23.94
CA LEU A 569 40.58 -53.92 -23.01
C LEU A 569 42.11 -53.88 -23.01
N TYR A 570 42.80 -55.03 -22.92
CA TYR A 570 44.26 -55.08 -22.97
C TYR A 570 44.80 -54.48 -24.26
N HIS A 571 44.19 -54.74 -25.39
CA HIS A 571 44.57 -54.12 -26.64
C HIS A 571 44.39 -52.60 -26.65
N ARG A 572 43.33 -52.11 -26.05
CA ARG A 572 43.08 -50.66 -25.90
C ARG A 572 44.09 -50.01 -24.95
N ILE A 573 44.36 -50.64 -23.80
CA ILE A 573 45.36 -50.16 -22.84
C ILE A 573 46.72 -50.08 -23.47
N LYS A 574 47.19 -51.17 -24.13
CA LYS A 574 48.49 -51.18 -24.81
C LYS A 574 48.60 -50.09 -25.88
N LYS A 575 47.53 -49.85 -26.60
CA LYS A 575 47.45 -48.76 -27.55
C LYS A 575 47.51 -47.37 -26.90
N ILE A 576 46.95 -47.21 -25.74
CA ILE A 576 47.04 -45.97 -24.96
C ILE A 576 48.47 -45.76 -24.48
N GLU A 577 49.14 -46.80 -23.96
CA GLU A 577 50.54 -46.77 -23.56
C GLU A 577 51.45 -46.33 -24.71
N ASP A 578 51.25 -46.92 -25.88
CA ASP A 578 52.01 -46.58 -27.09
C ASP A 578 51.83 -45.12 -27.53
N ILE A 579 50.56 -44.60 -27.42
CA ILE A 579 50.22 -43.20 -27.78
C ILE A 579 50.78 -42.22 -26.78
N LEU A 580 50.60 -42.48 -25.48
CA LEU A 580 51.02 -41.58 -24.38
C LEU A 580 52.52 -41.76 -24.05
N LYS A 581 53.15 -42.80 -24.57
CA LYS A 581 54.56 -43.21 -24.28
C LYS A 581 54.75 -43.41 -22.76
N VAL A 582 53.83 -44.11 -22.14
CA VAL A 582 53.82 -44.47 -20.70
C VAL A 582 53.71 -45.99 -20.57
N ASP A 583 54.24 -46.53 -19.49
CA ASP A 583 54.10 -47.92 -19.11
C ASP A 583 53.25 -47.97 -17.80
N PHE A 584 52.03 -48.53 -17.83
CA PHE A 584 51.17 -48.60 -16.65
C PHE A 584 51.64 -49.61 -15.60
N ASP A 585 52.60 -50.50 -15.94
CA ASP A 585 53.31 -51.31 -14.93
C ASP A 585 54.39 -50.51 -14.20
N ASN A 586 54.83 -49.35 -14.73
CA ASN A 586 55.68 -48.40 -14.07
C ASN A 586 54.85 -47.48 -13.17
N TYR A 587 55.12 -47.46 -11.87
CA TYR A 587 54.39 -46.68 -10.88
C TYR A 587 54.39 -45.17 -11.18
N GLU A 588 55.54 -44.61 -11.63
CA GLU A 588 55.64 -43.16 -11.90
C GLU A 588 54.79 -42.75 -13.11
N ASP A 589 54.78 -43.56 -14.19
CA ASP A 589 53.97 -43.31 -15.38
C ASP A 589 52.48 -43.44 -15.09
N TYR A 590 52.10 -44.47 -14.32
CA TYR A 590 50.71 -44.65 -13.92
C TYR A 590 50.25 -43.51 -13.02
N LEU A 591 51.08 -43.10 -12.03
CA LEU A 591 50.78 -41.96 -11.16
C LEU A 591 50.64 -40.64 -11.95
N LYS A 592 51.53 -40.42 -12.95
CA LYS A 592 51.45 -39.25 -13.84
C LYS A 592 50.10 -39.18 -14.55
N VAL A 593 49.64 -40.29 -15.13
CA VAL A 593 48.35 -40.37 -15.82
C VAL A 593 47.18 -40.27 -14.85
N GLN A 594 47.31 -40.80 -13.65
CA GLN A 594 46.28 -40.72 -12.58
C GLN A 594 46.12 -39.30 -12.05
N LEU A 595 47.19 -38.51 -11.97
CA LEU A 595 47.18 -37.12 -11.50
C LEU A 595 46.71 -36.14 -12.59
N ALA A 596 46.94 -36.44 -13.83
CA ALA A 596 46.47 -35.68 -14.99
C ALA A 596 45.00 -35.99 -15.32
#